data_9229ab4f4642b8d347849a929bebf2a8
#
_entry.id   9229ab4f4642b8d347849a929bebf2a8
#
_cell.length_a   1.000
_cell.length_b   1.000
_cell.length_c   1.000
_cell.angle_alpha   90.00
_cell.angle_beta   90.00
_cell.angle_gamma   90.00
#
_symmetry.space_group_name_H-M   'P 1'
#
loop_
_entity.id
_entity.type
_entity.pdbx_description
1 polymer ?
#
loop_
_entity_poly.entity_id
_entity_poly.type
_entity_poly.pdbx_seq_one_letter_code
_entity_poly.pdbx_strand_id
1 'polypeptide(L)'
;MEEIITTLEGFHEILRTTHDFYNKTFNLENCVLEFSGDFIVSGGTMLGENSNFDVLRIRNCTFNCEKLEFLNINNDKLHIDFESCTFNCGIVFNNCTIKQLWLSRTKALEYLDIGDRISKNKFASNKIRIINDENESKIKSKFWFNNLDIKGFLAIENIDIEEITIFNSFINDFSIYNSILSYSYFHRNSFSGNTRFNKTILQNNDSSIEEKYLEGSFSKNKFENTIFLETEFIEKKTFENCEFQNITRFEKCKNLENSELKFIDCEFKNFTSFKHSELNSLDIDNCIFEKSSSFTETTFNKLRFSEVNFLGKTYFDDIKINDVANESYLINNVTEWKRTLRTIKQELQKTENKIDYGRFRVYEFNAYRRELTNRKPKDKIFCKANRENNRLSRDLFILRLSNLVSEYGTNWKRAFLFTLSFGFIGYFGITVIESQLTKNELSFDINSFINGMFNFFIVTDFKSRLNLEVAFKNNYCFFLIIAFFYRIIFAFCKIIIAFGIYETVQSFRKFKV
;
A
#
# COMPACT_ATOMS: atom_id res chain seq x y z
N MET A 1 36.26 42.47 -7.46
CA MET A 1 35.31 43.14 -8.35
C MET A 1 34.65 42.06 -9.16
N GLU A 2 33.35 41.96 -9.15
CA GLU A 2 32.64 41.06 -10.03
C GLU A 2 32.72 41.62 -11.46
N GLU A 3 33.10 40.79 -12.42
CA GLU A 3 33.16 41.19 -13.81
C GLU A 3 31.78 41.08 -14.43
N ILE A 4 31.29 42.17 -15.04
CA ILE A 4 29.95 42.19 -15.65
C ILE A 4 30.09 41.90 -17.14
N ILE A 5 29.46 40.83 -17.60
CA ILE A 5 29.45 40.38 -18.99
C ILE A 5 28.07 40.66 -19.59
N THR A 6 28.02 41.53 -20.59
CA THR A 6 26.78 41.96 -21.22
C THR A 6 26.61 41.49 -22.66
N THR A 7 27.63 40.89 -23.24
CA THR A 7 27.59 40.39 -24.62
C THR A 7 28.09 38.98 -24.76
N LEU A 8 27.58 38.22 -25.76
CA LEU A 8 28.04 36.88 -26.06
C LEU A 8 29.53 36.87 -26.50
N GLU A 9 29.99 37.91 -27.18
CA GLU A 9 31.40 38.07 -27.57
C GLU A 9 32.27 38.24 -26.32
N GLY A 10 31.86 39.04 -25.35
CA GLY A 10 32.56 39.17 -24.07
C GLY A 10 32.65 37.85 -23.32
N PHE A 11 31.57 37.08 -23.29
CA PHE A 11 31.61 35.72 -22.71
C PHE A 11 32.58 34.79 -23.43
N HIS A 12 32.58 34.80 -24.76
CA HIS A 12 33.54 34.01 -25.54
C HIS A 12 34.99 34.48 -25.37
N GLU A 13 35.22 35.77 -25.20
CA GLU A 13 36.54 36.33 -24.96
C GLU A 13 37.10 35.88 -23.61
N ILE A 14 36.27 35.94 -22.55
CA ILE A 14 36.65 35.48 -21.23
C ILE A 14 36.90 33.96 -21.25
N LEU A 15 36.07 33.17 -21.89
CA LEU A 15 36.33 31.74 -22.03
C LEU A 15 37.65 31.46 -22.77
N ARG A 16 38.03 32.27 -23.73
CA ARG A 16 39.34 32.13 -24.43
C ARG A 16 40.52 32.48 -23.53
N THR A 17 40.39 33.50 -22.68
CA THR A 17 41.45 33.97 -21.78
C THR A 17 41.63 33.08 -20.56
N THR A 18 40.54 32.44 -20.09
CA THR A 18 40.57 31.51 -18.94
C THR A 18 40.85 30.05 -19.31
N HIS A 19 41.24 29.80 -20.56
CA HIS A 19 41.46 28.45 -21.05
C HIS A 19 42.76 27.83 -20.52
N ASP A 20 42.63 26.66 -19.91
CA ASP A 20 43.77 25.81 -19.54
C ASP A 20 44.00 24.75 -20.63
N PHE A 21 45.01 24.97 -21.47
CA PHE A 21 45.36 24.08 -22.59
C PHE A 21 45.78 22.67 -22.14
N TYR A 22 46.37 22.53 -20.96
CA TYR A 22 46.82 21.23 -20.46
C TYR A 22 45.65 20.39 -19.96
N ASN A 23 44.72 20.99 -19.26
CA ASN A 23 43.59 20.29 -18.68
C ASN A 23 42.31 20.33 -19.56
N LYS A 24 42.37 21.00 -20.71
CA LYS A 24 41.23 21.21 -21.62
C LYS A 24 39.99 21.75 -20.91
N THR A 25 40.20 22.67 -20.00
CA THR A 25 39.18 23.21 -19.13
C THR A 25 38.97 24.70 -19.39
N PHE A 26 37.72 25.12 -19.49
CA PHE A 26 37.32 26.51 -19.36
C PHE A 26 36.82 26.77 -17.93
N ASN A 27 37.31 27.83 -17.33
CA ASN A 27 36.84 28.30 -16.02
C ASN A 27 36.28 29.72 -16.15
N LEU A 28 35.07 29.91 -15.65
CA LEU A 28 34.46 31.22 -15.47
C LEU A 28 34.12 31.37 -13.97
N GLU A 29 34.69 32.41 -13.33
CA GLU A 29 34.55 32.58 -11.88
C GLU A 29 34.23 34.02 -11.53
N ASN A 30 33.30 34.20 -10.56
CA ASN A 30 32.96 35.46 -9.94
C ASN A 30 32.47 36.54 -10.95
N CYS A 31 31.63 36.14 -11.91
CA CYS A 31 31.10 37.01 -12.95
C CYS A 31 29.59 37.21 -12.78
N VAL A 32 29.10 38.36 -13.27
CA VAL A 32 27.68 38.62 -13.44
C VAL A 32 27.40 38.68 -14.94
N LEU A 33 26.52 37.85 -15.44
CA LEU A 33 26.08 37.80 -16.84
C LEU A 33 24.73 38.49 -16.93
N GLU A 34 24.68 39.65 -17.59
CA GLU A 34 23.47 40.47 -17.74
C GLU A 34 23.10 40.57 -19.22
N PHE A 35 21.99 39.94 -19.62
CA PHE A 35 21.47 39.97 -20.97
C PHE A 35 19.98 40.36 -20.97
N SER A 36 19.58 41.19 -21.90
CA SER A 36 18.19 41.64 -22.03
C SER A 36 17.27 40.63 -22.70
N GLY A 37 17.77 39.43 -23.03
CA GLY A 37 17.03 38.36 -23.71
C GLY A 37 17.65 36.99 -23.42
N ASP A 38 17.40 36.03 -24.30
CA ASP A 38 17.96 34.69 -24.20
C ASP A 38 19.47 34.68 -24.41
N PHE A 39 20.19 33.97 -23.54
CA PHE A 39 21.61 33.72 -23.71
C PHE A 39 21.82 32.33 -24.30
N ILE A 40 22.15 32.25 -25.62
CA ILE A 40 22.24 31.00 -26.35
C ILE A 40 23.71 30.59 -26.57
N VAL A 41 24.07 29.43 -26.06
CA VAL A 41 25.35 28.76 -26.28
C VAL A 41 25.15 27.64 -27.30
N SER A 42 25.59 27.83 -28.55
CA SER A 42 25.41 26.83 -29.60
C SER A 42 26.67 25.95 -29.81
N GLY A 43 26.44 24.68 -30.16
CA GLY A 43 27.49 23.70 -30.40
C GLY A 43 28.37 23.99 -31.63
N GLY A 44 28.00 24.92 -32.50
CA GLY A 44 28.75 25.25 -33.72
C GLY A 44 30.03 26.07 -33.49
N THR A 45 30.23 26.62 -32.30
CA THR A 45 31.35 27.54 -32.06
C THR A 45 32.48 26.93 -31.24
N MET A 46 32.29 26.70 -29.95
CA MET A 46 33.37 26.30 -29.05
C MET A 46 33.15 24.95 -28.35
N LEU A 47 31.92 24.51 -28.25
CA LEU A 47 31.55 23.32 -27.45
C LEU A 47 31.17 22.09 -28.29
N GLY A 48 31.30 22.14 -29.63
CA GLY A 48 30.97 21.04 -30.54
C GLY A 48 32.01 19.90 -30.59
N GLU A 49 31.75 18.88 -31.41
CA GLU A 49 32.56 17.65 -31.53
C GLU A 49 34.05 17.90 -31.78
N ASN A 50 34.37 18.98 -32.48
CA ASN A 50 35.76 19.35 -32.81
C ASN A 50 36.37 20.32 -31.79
N SER A 51 35.70 20.58 -30.67
CA SER A 51 36.27 21.42 -29.63
C SER A 51 37.40 20.68 -28.91
N ASN A 52 38.50 21.37 -28.65
CA ASN A 52 39.58 20.82 -27.84
C ASN A 52 39.27 20.82 -26.36
N PHE A 53 37.98 20.96 -25.96
CA PHE A 53 37.57 21.17 -24.57
C PHE A 53 36.77 19.99 -24.07
N ASP A 54 37.12 19.55 -22.88
CA ASP A 54 36.46 18.47 -22.18
C ASP A 54 35.64 18.97 -20.96
N VAL A 55 35.91 20.20 -20.47
CA VAL A 55 35.26 20.72 -19.26
C VAL A 55 34.92 22.21 -19.40
N LEU A 56 33.67 22.56 -19.18
CA LEU A 56 33.18 23.93 -18.94
C LEU A 56 32.81 24.05 -17.46
N ARG A 57 33.59 24.82 -16.70
CA ARG A 57 33.34 25.05 -15.27
C ARG A 57 33.00 26.50 -15.00
N ILE A 58 31.89 26.71 -14.32
CA ILE A 58 31.37 28.04 -13.99
C ILE A 58 31.12 28.09 -12.49
N ARG A 59 31.76 29.03 -11.79
CA ARG A 59 31.73 29.14 -10.34
C ARG A 59 31.38 30.53 -9.86
N ASN A 60 30.54 30.60 -8.81
CA ASN A 60 30.16 31.87 -8.15
C ASN A 60 29.65 32.91 -9.14
N CYS A 61 28.96 32.51 -10.19
CA CYS A 61 28.44 33.40 -11.22
C CYS A 61 26.94 33.65 -11.03
N THR A 62 26.50 34.86 -11.40
CA THR A 62 25.08 35.21 -11.43
C THR A 62 24.63 35.39 -12.89
N PHE A 63 23.54 34.76 -13.25
CA PHE A 63 22.93 34.84 -14.57
C PHE A 63 21.63 35.61 -14.49
N ASN A 64 21.62 36.82 -15.11
CA ASN A 64 20.48 37.71 -15.25
C ASN A 64 20.11 37.75 -16.73
N CYS A 65 19.30 36.83 -17.21
CA CYS A 65 18.82 36.75 -18.59
C CYS A 65 17.39 36.21 -18.57
N GLU A 66 16.72 36.18 -19.73
CA GLU A 66 15.41 35.54 -19.82
C GLU A 66 15.56 34.02 -19.77
N LYS A 67 16.56 33.48 -20.49
CA LYS A 67 16.83 32.04 -20.56
C LYS A 67 18.30 31.81 -20.91
N LEU A 68 18.94 30.85 -20.23
CA LEU A 68 20.24 30.30 -20.60
C LEU A 68 20.01 29.02 -21.41
N GLU A 69 20.28 29.05 -22.70
CA GLU A 69 20.04 27.91 -23.58
C GLU A 69 21.33 27.31 -24.15
N PHE A 70 21.48 25.99 -23.99
CA PHE A 70 22.51 25.19 -24.64
C PHE A 70 21.84 24.45 -25.81
N LEU A 71 22.26 24.79 -27.05
CA LEU A 71 21.59 24.33 -28.26
C LEU A 71 22.54 23.56 -29.19
N ASN A 72 22.11 22.37 -29.63
CA ASN A 72 22.83 21.53 -30.62
C ASN A 72 24.30 21.23 -30.24
N ILE A 73 24.57 21.01 -28.97
CA ILE A 73 25.90 20.60 -28.48
C ILE A 73 26.03 19.10 -28.66
N ASN A 74 26.97 18.68 -29.52
CA ASN A 74 27.28 17.27 -29.73
C ASN A 74 28.73 17.00 -29.33
N ASN A 75 28.96 16.76 -28.03
CA ASN A 75 30.30 16.46 -27.50
C ASN A 75 30.17 15.48 -26.32
N ASP A 76 30.36 14.20 -26.59
CA ASP A 76 30.25 13.11 -25.61
C ASP A 76 31.38 13.09 -24.56
N LYS A 77 32.36 13.98 -24.64
CA LYS A 77 33.45 14.19 -23.68
C LYS A 77 33.19 15.38 -22.76
N LEU A 78 32.29 16.29 -23.14
CA LEU A 78 32.07 17.57 -22.46
C LEU A 78 31.44 17.37 -21.09
N HIS A 79 32.08 17.94 -20.07
CA HIS A 79 31.51 18.13 -18.74
C HIS A 79 31.10 19.60 -18.58
N ILE A 80 29.87 19.83 -18.15
CA ILE A 80 29.35 21.14 -17.76
C ILE A 80 29.15 21.13 -16.25
N ASP A 81 29.82 22.05 -15.55
CA ASP A 81 29.88 22.11 -14.10
C ASP A 81 29.56 23.53 -13.61
N PHE A 82 28.40 23.69 -12.95
CA PHE A 82 27.98 24.91 -12.31
C PHE A 82 28.09 24.75 -10.78
N GLU A 83 28.94 25.57 -10.15
CA GLU A 83 29.17 25.51 -8.71
C GLU A 83 28.87 26.86 -8.05
N SER A 84 28.02 26.89 -7.05
CA SER A 84 27.64 28.09 -6.29
C SER A 84 27.08 29.24 -7.15
N CYS A 85 26.39 28.89 -8.23
CA CYS A 85 25.83 29.85 -9.17
C CYS A 85 24.39 30.27 -8.76
N THR A 86 24.04 31.49 -9.18
CA THR A 86 22.67 32.03 -9.05
C THR A 86 22.08 32.20 -10.45
N PHE A 87 20.97 31.55 -10.71
CA PHE A 87 20.25 31.67 -11.97
C PHE A 87 18.92 32.38 -11.72
N ASN A 88 18.86 33.68 -12.07
CA ASN A 88 17.60 34.43 -12.07
C ASN A 88 16.84 34.20 -13.41
N CYS A 89 17.01 33.02 -13.99
CA CYS A 89 16.45 32.59 -15.26
C CYS A 89 16.30 31.08 -15.30
N GLY A 90 15.66 30.56 -16.34
CA GLY A 90 15.64 29.15 -16.66
C GLY A 90 16.91 28.67 -17.38
N ILE A 91 17.27 27.41 -17.20
CA ILE A 91 18.33 26.74 -17.96
C ILE A 91 17.67 25.72 -18.90
N VAL A 92 18.03 25.76 -20.17
CA VAL A 92 17.50 24.88 -21.21
C VAL A 92 18.62 24.13 -21.91
N PHE A 93 18.51 22.83 -22.05
CA PHE A 93 19.38 22.00 -22.89
C PHE A 93 18.55 21.37 -24.00
N ASN A 94 18.78 21.81 -25.22
CA ASN A 94 18.01 21.40 -26.38
C ASN A 94 18.90 20.72 -27.41
N ASN A 95 18.56 19.45 -27.76
CA ASN A 95 19.30 18.63 -28.71
C ASN A 95 20.81 18.53 -28.36
N CYS A 96 21.12 18.18 -27.11
CA CYS A 96 22.50 18.11 -26.64
C CYS A 96 22.92 16.67 -26.32
N THR A 97 24.18 16.35 -26.68
CA THR A 97 24.89 15.16 -26.22
C THR A 97 26.12 15.63 -25.45
N ILE A 98 26.16 15.34 -24.15
CA ILE A 98 27.27 15.72 -23.28
C ILE A 98 27.61 14.55 -22.36
N LYS A 99 28.84 14.51 -21.82
CA LYS A 99 29.24 13.46 -20.89
C LYS A 99 28.61 13.63 -19.52
N GLN A 100 28.55 14.86 -19.02
CA GLN A 100 28.10 15.12 -17.65
C GLN A 100 27.57 16.55 -17.48
N LEU A 101 26.51 16.67 -16.69
CA LEU A 101 25.97 17.94 -16.19
C LEU A 101 25.95 17.90 -14.67
N TRP A 102 26.61 18.86 -14.02
CA TRP A 102 26.56 19.06 -12.58
C TRP A 102 26.09 20.46 -12.25
N LEU A 103 25.10 20.52 -11.35
CA LEU A 103 24.66 21.74 -10.69
C LEU A 103 24.85 21.52 -9.20
N SER A 104 25.77 22.24 -8.58
CA SER A 104 26.07 22.12 -7.16
C SER A 104 26.01 23.45 -6.46
N ARG A 105 25.43 23.49 -5.23
CA ARG A 105 25.30 24.68 -4.40
C ARG A 105 24.64 25.84 -5.13
N THR A 106 23.66 25.55 -5.97
CA THR A 106 22.93 26.55 -6.74
C THR A 106 22.07 27.37 -5.79
N LYS A 107 22.16 28.70 -5.82
CA LYS A 107 21.45 29.60 -4.89
C LYS A 107 20.03 29.94 -5.35
N ALA A 108 19.82 30.05 -6.64
CA ALA A 108 18.51 30.21 -7.27
C ALA A 108 18.50 29.52 -8.63
N LEU A 109 17.34 28.98 -9.01
CA LEU A 109 17.10 28.38 -10.33
C LEU A 109 15.60 28.44 -10.58
N GLU A 110 15.17 29.15 -11.59
CA GLU A 110 13.74 29.26 -11.92
C GLU A 110 13.21 27.93 -12.45
N TYR A 111 13.84 27.43 -13.51
CA TYR A 111 13.52 26.09 -14.04
C TYR A 111 14.73 25.46 -14.75
N LEU A 112 14.70 24.14 -14.87
CA LEU A 112 15.62 23.34 -15.67
C LEU A 112 14.81 22.51 -16.67
N ASP A 113 14.98 22.79 -17.95
CA ASP A 113 14.35 22.04 -19.05
C ASP A 113 15.42 21.30 -19.85
N ILE A 114 15.35 19.99 -19.86
CA ILE A 114 16.30 19.15 -20.58
C ILE A 114 15.57 18.26 -21.58
N GLY A 115 15.94 18.40 -22.84
CA GLY A 115 15.30 17.72 -23.97
C GLY A 115 14.12 18.51 -24.52
N ASP A 116 13.61 18.09 -25.66
CA ASP A 116 12.57 18.81 -26.36
C ASP A 116 11.22 18.07 -26.28
N ARG A 117 10.20 18.79 -25.87
CA ARG A 117 8.83 18.27 -25.80
C ARG A 117 8.20 18.05 -27.19
N ILE A 118 8.65 18.80 -28.19
CA ILE A 118 7.98 18.91 -29.50
C ILE A 118 8.73 18.11 -30.59
N SER A 119 10.03 18.23 -30.68
CA SER A 119 10.82 17.78 -31.84
C SER A 119 11.36 16.37 -31.77
N LYS A 120 11.10 15.59 -30.72
CA LYS A 120 11.72 14.27 -30.44
C LYS A 120 13.24 14.27 -30.39
N ASN A 121 13.87 15.43 -30.27
CA ASN A 121 15.30 15.53 -30.08
C ASN A 121 15.70 14.91 -28.75
N LYS A 122 16.76 14.10 -28.75
CA LYS A 122 17.23 13.40 -27.57
C LYS A 122 18.28 14.25 -26.86
N PHE A 123 18.18 14.27 -25.53
CA PHE A 123 19.33 14.65 -24.71
C PHE A 123 20.02 13.39 -24.24
N ALA A 124 21.29 13.24 -24.54
CA ALA A 124 22.10 12.11 -24.10
C ALA A 124 23.22 12.55 -23.16
N SER A 125 23.34 11.85 -22.04
CA SER A 125 24.40 12.09 -21.06
C SER A 125 24.74 10.80 -20.29
N ASN A 126 25.95 10.73 -19.78
CA ASN A 126 26.28 9.67 -18.83
C ASN A 126 25.80 10.01 -17.42
N LYS A 127 25.90 11.28 -17.01
CA LYS A 127 25.62 11.66 -15.62
C LYS A 127 24.98 13.03 -15.54
N ILE A 128 23.89 13.12 -14.79
CA ILE A 128 23.30 14.39 -14.37
C ILE A 128 23.27 14.38 -12.84
N ARG A 129 23.79 15.41 -12.21
CA ARG A 129 23.78 15.56 -10.77
C ARG A 129 23.37 16.97 -10.39
N ILE A 130 22.32 17.08 -9.57
CA ILE A 130 21.77 18.34 -9.07
C ILE A 130 21.75 18.25 -7.55
N ILE A 131 22.64 18.99 -6.88
CA ILE A 131 22.85 18.84 -5.43
C ILE A 131 22.89 20.22 -4.78
N ASN A 132 22.22 20.33 -3.65
CA ASN A 132 22.39 21.46 -2.75
C ASN A 132 22.92 21.01 -1.38
N ASP A 133 23.49 21.90 -0.61
CA ASP A 133 23.95 21.60 0.75
C ASP A 133 22.72 21.46 1.69
N GLU A 134 22.77 20.52 2.64
CA GLU A 134 21.66 20.26 3.58
C GLU A 134 21.25 21.49 4.41
N ASN A 135 22.17 22.45 4.59
CA ASN A 135 21.99 23.63 5.44
C ASN A 135 21.65 24.92 4.65
N GLU A 136 21.57 24.86 3.33
CA GLU A 136 21.20 26.03 2.52
C GLU A 136 19.67 26.11 2.35
N SER A 137 19.16 27.31 2.09
CA SER A 137 17.75 27.50 1.78
C SER A 137 17.37 26.66 0.57
N LYS A 138 16.40 25.75 0.74
CA LYS A 138 15.96 24.88 -0.34
C LYS A 138 15.41 25.72 -1.50
N ILE A 139 15.93 25.45 -2.68
CA ILE A 139 15.55 26.13 -3.91
C ILE A 139 14.20 25.56 -4.37
N LYS A 140 13.26 26.44 -4.71
CA LYS A 140 12.03 26.04 -5.41
C LYS A 140 12.28 26.16 -6.91
N SER A 141 12.28 25.02 -7.59
CA SER A 141 12.59 24.96 -9.04
C SER A 141 11.62 24.02 -9.74
N LYS A 142 11.47 24.21 -11.05
CA LYS A 142 10.71 23.32 -11.93
C LYS A 142 11.68 22.53 -12.80
N PHE A 143 11.54 21.22 -12.85
CA PHE A 143 12.40 20.33 -13.62
C PHE A 143 11.57 19.60 -14.67
N TRP A 144 11.91 19.83 -15.93
CA TRP A 144 11.26 19.20 -17.06
C TRP A 144 12.27 18.38 -17.87
N PHE A 145 12.12 17.08 -17.83
CA PHE A 145 13.01 16.13 -18.47
C PHE A 145 12.26 15.33 -19.53
N ASN A 146 12.59 15.59 -20.82
CA ASN A 146 11.91 14.98 -21.93
C ASN A 146 12.89 14.26 -22.86
N ASN A 147 12.53 13.04 -23.30
CA ASN A 147 13.35 12.27 -24.26
C ASN A 147 14.80 12.11 -23.82
N LEU A 148 15.07 11.87 -22.54
CA LEU A 148 16.42 11.67 -22.02
C LEU A 148 16.96 10.27 -22.37
N ASP A 149 18.27 10.19 -22.63
CA ASP A 149 19.04 8.95 -22.70
C ASP A 149 20.24 9.05 -21.75
N ILE A 150 20.04 8.61 -20.51
CA ILE A 150 21.05 8.69 -19.44
C ILE A 150 21.64 7.30 -19.20
N LYS A 151 22.84 7.07 -19.68
CA LYS A 151 23.52 5.76 -19.58
C LYS A 151 24.10 5.48 -18.18
N GLY A 152 24.39 6.49 -17.39
CA GLY A 152 24.87 6.37 -16.02
C GLY A 152 23.78 6.71 -15.01
N PHE A 153 23.82 7.88 -14.39
CA PHE A 153 22.86 8.24 -13.35
C PHE A 153 22.30 9.67 -13.49
N LEU A 154 21.05 9.82 -13.04
CA LEU A 154 20.41 11.11 -12.74
C LEU A 154 20.15 11.16 -11.23
N ALA A 155 20.83 12.07 -10.52
CA ALA A 155 20.70 12.23 -9.08
C ALA A 155 20.27 13.66 -8.71
N ILE A 156 19.31 13.75 -7.81
CA ILE A 156 18.77 15.01 -7.26
C ILE A 156 18.82 14.90 -5.75
N GLU A 157 19.48 15.84 -5.08
CA GLU A 157 19.74 15.76 -3.65
C GLU A 157 19.53 17.12 -2.95
N ASN A 158 18.81 17.14 -1.83
CA ASN A 158 18.58 18.30 -0.95
C ASN A 158 17.91 19.49 -1.65
N ILE A 159 16.89 19.24 -2.46
CA ILE A 159 16.20 20.28 -3.25
C ILE A 159 14.69 20.18 -3.03
N ASP A 160 14.03 21.34 -2.86
CA ASP A 160 12.58 21.43 -2.92
C ASP A 160 12.16 21.73 -4.36
N ILE A 161 11.52 20.78 -4.99
CA ILE A 161 11.11 20.85 -6.40
C ILE A 161 9.62 21.18 -6.43
N GLU A 162 9.28 22.33 -7.05
CA GLU A 162 7.88 22.71 -7.25
C GLU A 162 7.18 21.77 -8.23
N GLU A 163 7.85 21.46 -9.33
CA GLU A 163 7.35 20.55 -10.35
C GLU A 163 8.48 19.70 -10.93
N ILE A 164 8.31 18.38 -10.98
CA ILE A 164 9.18 17.50 -11.76
C ILE A 164 8.36 16.67 -12.72
N THR A 165 8.69 16.78 -14.01
CA THR A 165 8.15 15.92 -15.07
C THR A 165 9.27 15.16 -15.75
N ILE A 166 9.13 13.84 -15.84
CA ILE A 166 10.01 13.00 -16.64
C ILE A 166 9.17 12.23 -17.63
N PHE A 167 9.41 12.48 -18.92
CA PHE A 167 8.59 11.95 -19.98
C PHE A 167 9.43 11.24 -21.04
N ASN A 168 8.98 10.03 -21.46
CA ASN A 168 9.53 9.28 -22.57
C ASN A 168 11.06 9.12 -22.52
N SER A 169 11.60 8.86 -21.33
CA SER A 169 13.04 8.87 -21.05
C SER A 169 13.57 7.48 -20.73
N PHE A 170 14.84 7.26 -21.11
CA PHE A 170 15.62 6.09 -20.75
C PHE A 170 16.71 6.52 -19.76
N ILE A 171 16.64 6.01 -18.54
CA ILE A 171 17.56 6.38 -17.44
C ILE A 171 18.06 5.10 -16.81
N ASN A 172 19.37 4.92 -16.71
CA ASN A 172 19.91 3.74 -16.06
C ASN A 172 19.68 3.83 -14.55
N ASP A 173 20.44 4.62 -13.81
CA ASP A 173 20.23 4.81 -12.40
C ASP A 173 19.54 6.17 -12.11
N PHE A 174 18.51 6.15 -11.28
CA PHE A 174 17.78 7.35 -10.87
C PHE A 174 17.72 7.44 -9.36
N SER A 175 18.04 8.60 -8.80
CA SER A 175 17.92 8.80 -7.35
C SER A 175 17.45 10.19 -6.97
N ILE A 176 16.54 10.24 -6.01
CA ILE A 176 16.15 11.47 -5.31
C ILE A 176 16.36 11.23 -3.81
N TYR A 177 17.12 12.13 -3.19
CA TYR A 177 17.46 12.04 -1.78
C TYR A 177 17.14 13.33 -1.04
N ASN A 178 16.52 13.22 0.15
CA ASN A 178 16.25 14.32 1.07
C ASN A 178 15.64 15.57 0.40
N SER A 179 14.63 15.35 -0.44
CA SER A 179 14.01 16.35 -1.30
C SER A 179 12.50 16.34 -1.18
N ILE A 180 11.86 17.49 -1.43
CA ILE A 180 10.40 17.63 -1.48
C ILE A 180 10.00 17.84 -2.93
N LEU A 181 9.09 17.01 -3.43
CA LEU A 181 8.49 17.13 -4.75
C LEU A 181 7.03 17.58 -4.57
N SER A 182 6.75 18.86 -4.81
CA SER A 182 5.40 19.39 -4.67
C SER A 182 4.45 18.88 -5.74
N TYR A 183 4.96 18.70 -6.96
CA TYR A 183 4.26 18.00 -8.03
C TYR A 183 5.22 17.05 -8.74
N SER A 184 4.78 15.84 -9.04
CA SER A 184 5.62 14.84 -9.70
C SER A 184 4.84 14.03 -10.74
N TYR A 185 5.33 14.01 -11.98
CA TYR A 185 4.75 13.27 -13.08
C TYR A 185 5.81 12.51 -13.86
N PHE A 186 5.70 11.18 -13.86
CA PHE A 186 6.63 10.27 -14.54
C PHE A 186 5.84 9.42 -15.54
N HIS A 187 6.07 9.60 -16.83
CA HIS A 187 5.26 8.92 -17.86
C HIS A 187 6.12 8.30 -18.95
N ARG A 188 5.86 7.03 -19.27
CA ARG A 188 6.53 6.26 -20.34
C ARG A 188 8.05 6.24 -20.20
N ASN A 189 8.56 6.12 -18.98
CA ASN A 189 9.99 6.05 -18.75
C ASN A 189 10.45 4.61 -18.57
N SER A 190 11.71 4.35 -18.92
CA SER A 190 12.40 3.11 -18.65
C SER A 190 13.60 3.36 -17.74
N PHE A 191 13.52 2.83 -16.52
CA PHE A 191 14.60 2.87 -15.53
C PHE A 191 15.27 1.50 -15.52
N SER A 192 16.44 1.38 -16.18
CA SER A 192 17.11 0.09 -16.41
C SER A 192 18.09 -0.33 -15.33
N GLY A 193 18.32 0.51 -14.34
CA GLY A 193 19.16 0.23 -13.18
C GLY A 193 18.40 0.42 -11.87
N ASN A 194 18.98 1.14 -10.93
CA ASN A 194 18.37 1.39 -9.63
C ASN A 194 17.56 2.69 -9.61
N THR A 195 16.31 2.61 -9.25
CA THR A 195 15.45 3.78 -8.98
C THR A 195 15.28 3.92 -7.47
N ARG A 196 15.71 5.05 -6.90
CA ARG A 196 15.71 5.27 -5.44
C ARG A 196 15.08 6.59 -5.08
N PHE A 197 14.08 6.52 -4.19
CA PHE A 197 13.52 7.65 -3.46
C PHE A 197 13.82 7.41 -1.99
N ASN A 198 14.67 8.24 -1.39
CA ASN A 198 15.07 8.06 -0.01
C ASN A 198 14.91 9.36 0.77
N LYS A 199 14.21 9.32 1.90
CA LYS A 199 13.85 10.50 2.70
C LYS A 199 13.20 11.61 1.87
N THR A 200 12.36 11.20 0.92
CA THR A 200 11.74 12.09 -0.06
C THR A 200 10.27 12.29 0.28
N ILE A 201 9.78 13.51 0.15
CA ILE A 201 8.36 13.84 0.31
C ILE A 201 7.77 14.03 -1.08
N LEU A 202 6.76 13.24 -1.41
CA LEU A 202 6.01 13.33 -2.67
C LEU A 202 4.64 13.94 -2.39
N GLN A 203 4.43 15.19 -2.84
CA GLN A 203 3.17 15.94 -2.69
C GLN A 203 2.44 16.06 -4.04
N ASN A 204 1.22 16.55 -4.01
CA ASN A 204 0.40 16.86 -5.20
C ASN A 204 -0.36 18.18 -4.96
N ASN A 205 0.36 19.27 -4.75
CA ASN A 205 -0.22 20.55 -4.28
C ASN A 205 -0.98 21.33 -5.35
N ASP A 206 -1.18 20.83 -6.55
CA ASP A 206 -1.81 21.62 -7.60
C ASP A 206 -3.20 21.13 -7.98
N SER A 207 -4.21 21.80 -7.39
CA SER A 207 -5.62 21.67 -7.80
C SER A 207 -5.94 22.46 -9.08
N SER A 208 -4.98 23.16 -9.68
CA SER A 208 -5.17 24.06 -10.82
C SER A 208 -4.81 23.46 -12.17
N ILE A 209 -4.12 22.31 -12.20
CA ILE A 209 -3.82 21.61 -13.45
C ILE A 209 -5.07 20.81 -13.85
N GLU A 210 -5.63 21.13 -15.00
CA GLU A 210 -6.83 20.51 -15.57
C GLU A 210 -6.80 18.99 -15.37
N GLU A 211 -7.92 18.42 -14.89
CA GLU A 211 -8.14 16.98 -14.59
C GLU A 211 -7.67 16.00 -15.68
N LYS A 212 -7.35 16.49 -16.86
CA LYS A 212 -6.97 15.74 -18.05
C LYS A 212 -5.57 15.07 -17.97
N TYR A 213 -4.70 15.50 -17.03
CA TYR A 213 -3.36 14.93 -16.82
C TYR A 213 -3.22 14.19 -15.48
N LEU A 214 -4.32 14.01 -14.76
CA LEU A 214 -4.37 13.40 -13.41
C LEU A 214 -4.34 11.87 -13.41
N GLU A 215 -4.18 11.23 -14.55
CA GLU A 215 -4.03 9.77 -14.59
C GLU A 215 -2.60 9.39 -14.19
N GLY A 216 -2.41 9.23 -12.90
CA GLY A 216 -1.25 8.61 -12.28
C GLY A 216 0.02 9.46 -12.20
N SER A 217 0.51 9.70 -10.99
CA SER A 217 1.82 10.32 -10.75
C SER A 217 2.96 9.56 -11.43
N PHE A 218 2.80 8.23 -11.57
CA PHE A 218 3.72 7.33 -12.27
C PHE A 218 2.90 6.47 -13.24
N SER A 219 2.95 6.77 -14.53
CA SER A 219 2.14 6.07 -15.52
C SER A 219 2.99 5.45 -16.63
N LYS A 220 2.71 4.19 -16.94
CA LYS A 220 3.37 3.44 -18.04
C LYS A 220 4.89 3.39 -17.91
N ASN A 221 5.40 3.33 -16.68
CA ASN A 221 6.84 3.27 -16.43
C ASN A 221 7.30 1.81 -16.27
N LYS A 222 8.54 1.57 -16.68
CA LYS A 222 9.22 0.30 -16.44
C LYS A 222 10.41 0.53 -15.51
N PHE A 223 10.43 -0.22 -14.41
CA PHE A 223 11.44 -0.13 -13.37
C PHE A 223 12.18 -1.45 -13.24
N GLU A 224 13.50 -1.40 -13.22
CA GLU A 224 14.33 -2.60 -12.95
C GLU A 224 14.38 -2.89 -11.45
N ASN A 225 15.09 -2.09 -10.66
CA ASN A 225 15.08 -2.17 -9.20
C ASN A 225 14.48 -0.89 -8.63
N THR A 226 13.55 -0.99 -7.70
CA THR A 226 12.85 0.19 -7.17
C THR A 226 12.86 0.21 -5.65
N ILE A 227 13.31 1.31 -5.08
CA ILE A 227 13.40 1.48 -3.63
C ILE A 227 12.81 2.83 -3.25
N PHE A 228 11.71 2.80 -2.51
CA PHE A 228 11.18 3.91 -1.73
C PHE A 228 11.49 3.61 -0.27
N LEU A 229 12.42 4.36 0.31
CA LEU A 229 12.84 4.16 1.70
C LEU A 229 12.62 5.45 2.49
N GLU A 230 11.91 5.34 3.62
CA GLU A 230 11.59 6.52 4.44
C GLU A 230 10.94 7.65 3.60
N THR A 231 10.15 7.25 2.58
CA THR A 231 9.46 8.16 1.67
C THR A 231 8.07 8.48 2.21
N GLU A 232 7.72 9.74 2.17
CA GLU A 232 6.41 10.22 2.58
C GLU A 232 5.55 10.55 1.37
N PHE A 233 4.35 9.96 1.30
CA PHE A 233 3.37 10.21 0.26
C PHE A 233 2.27 11.11 0.81
N ILE A 234 2.13 12.31 0.25
CA ILE A 234 1.10 13.27 0.64
C ILE A 234 0.05 13.33 -0.46
N GLU A 235 -1.22 13.36 -0.07
CA GLU A 235 -2.39 13.29 -0.96
C GLU A 235 -2.45 11.97 -1.74
N LYS A 236 -2.92 12.00 -2.97
CA LYS A 236 -3.09 10.81 -3.79
C LYS A 236 -1.88 10.59 -4.70
N LYS A 237 -1.19 9.46 -4.54
CA LYS A 237 -0.13 9.01 -5.45
C LYS A 237 -0.54 7.72 -6.13
N THR A 238 -0.51 7.73 -7.45
CA THR A 238 -0.96 6.59 -8.28
C THR A 238 0.17 6.08 -9.17
N PHE A 239 0.37 4.77 -9.10
CA PHE A 239 1.16 4.01 -10.07
C PHE A 239 0.17 3.30 -11.00
N GLU A 240 0.22 3.62 -12.29
CA GLU A 240 -0.73 3.09 -13.27
C GLU A 240 -0.01 2.46 -14.45
N ASN A 241 -0.40 1.24 -14.83
CA ASN A 241 0.23 0.49 -15.92
C ASN A 241 1.77 0.42 -15.78
N CYS A 242 2.27 0.23 -14.55
CA CYS A 242 3.71 0.18 -14.30
C CYS A 242 4.20 -1.27 -14.20
N GLU A 243 5.41 -1.54 -14.72
CA GLU A 243 6.09 -2.81 -14.62
C GLU A 243 7.29 -2.71 -13.69
N PHE A 244 7.32 -3.52 -12.63
CA PHE A 244 8.43 -3.67 -11.70
C PHE A 244 9.12 -5.00 -11.96
N GLN A 245 10.28 -4.96 -12.63
CA GLN A 245 10.95 -6.17 -13.16
C GLN A 245 11.67 -6.98 -12.06
N ASN A 246 12.37 -6.27 -11.18
CA ASN A 246 13.16 -6.87 -10.11
C ASN A 246 12.65 -6.46 -8.72
N ILE A 247 13.55 -6.35 -7.74
CA ILE A 247 13.21 -6.08 -6.36
C ILE A 247 12.54 -4.70 -6.23
N THR A 248 11.36 -4.70 -5.61
CA THR A 248 10.60 -3.48 -5.34
C THR A 248 10.38 -3.34 -3.84
N ARG A 249 10.79 -2.21 -3.26
CA ARG A 249 10.66 -1.93 -1.83
C ARG A 249 9.99 -0.61 -1.57
N PHE A 250 8.92 -0.64 -0.78
CA PHE A 250 8.24 0.50 -0.18
C PHE A 250 8.36 0.35 1.34
N GLU A 251 9.58 0.52 1.86
CA GLU A 251 9.89 0.20 3.26
C GLU A 251 10.00 1.47 4.11
N LYS A 252 9.44 1.43 5.33
CA LYS A 252 9.38 2.57 6.24
C LYS A 252 8.71 3.80 5.62
N CYS A 253 7.87 3.59 4.64
CA CYS A 253 7.12 4.64 3.98
C CYS A 253 5.94 5.08 4.85
N LYS A 254 5.53 6.35 4.66
CA LYS A 254 4.38 6.93 5.34
C LYS A 254 3.47 7.61 4.35
N ASN A 255 2.17 7.63 4.64
CA ASN A 255 1.28 8.59 4.06
C ASN A 255 0.38 9.22 5.14
N LEU A 256 0.15 10.52 5.03
CA LEU A 256 -0.58 11.31 6.01
C LEU A 256 -2.09 11.03 5.98
N GLU A 257 -2.81 11.58 6.94
CA GLU A 257 -4.28 11.57 6.94
C GLU A 257 -4.81 12.13 5.60
N ASN A 258 -5.83 11.47 5.05
CA ASN A 258 -6.43 11.73 3.74
C ASN A 258 -5.54 11.45 2.52
N SER A 259 -4.36 10.88 2.71
CA SER A 259 -3.49 10.48 1.61
C SER A 259 -3.74 9.02 1.20
N GLU A 260 -3.59 8.76 -0.09
CA GLU A 260 -3.81 7.44 -0.69
C GLU A 260 -2.62 7.04 -1.59
N LEU A 261 -2.07 5.86 -1.36
CA LEU A 261 -1.13 5.23 -2.28
C LEU A 261 -1.90 4.18 -3.10
N LYS A 262 -1.89 4.33 -4.41
CA LYS A 262 -2.68 3.50 -5.31
C LYS A 262 -1.84 2.85 -6.40
N PHE A 263 -2.11 1.56 -6.67
CA PHE A 263 -1.56 0.81 -7.79
C PHE A 263 -2.70 0.29 -8.66
N ILE A 264 -2.66 0.60 -9.96
CA ILE A 264 -3.67 0.18 -10.93
C ILE A 264 -2.96 -0.50 -12.10
N ASP A 265 -3.42 -1.70 -12.50
CA ASP A 265 -2.90 -2.42 -13.65
C ASP A 265 -1.37 -2.59 -13.60
N CYS A 266 -0.80 -2.84 -12.40
CA CYS A 266 0.64 -2.96 -12.21
C CYS A 266 1.09 -4.42 -12.12
N GLU A 267 2.30 -4.69 -12.63
CA GLU A 267 2.95 -6.00 -12.56
C GLU A 267 4.23 -5.94 -11.70
N PHE A 268 4.28 -6.76 -10.65
CA PHE A 268 5.44 -6.95 -9.78
C PHE A 268 6.04 -8.32 -10.08
N LYS A 269 7.10 -8.35 -10.90
CA LYS A 269 7.68 -9.62 -11.41
C LYS A 269 8.62 -10.31 -10.44
N ASN A 270 9.06 -9.61 -9.39
CA ASN A 270 9.96 -10.17 -8.40
C ASN A 270 9.51 -9.78 -6.97
N PHE A 271 10.38 -9.95 -5.99
CA PHE A 271 10.10 -9.67 -4.59
C PHE A 271 9.63 -8.24 -4.36
N THR A 272 8.49 -8.10 -3.68
CA THR A 272 7.91 -6.79 -3.33
C THR A 272 7.73 -6.69 -1.82
N SER A 273 8.18 -5.57 -1.23
CA SER A 273 8.13 -5.35 0.22
C SER A 273 7.48 -4.02 0.58
N PHE A 274 6.55 -4.05 1.54
CA PHE A 274 5.96 -2.88 2.19
C PHE A 274 6.28 -2.84 3.69
N LYS A 275 7.32 -3.55 4.12
CA LYS A 275 7.65 -3.74 5.53
C LYS A 275 7.82 -2.44 6.30
N HIS A 276 7.39 -2.45 7.57
CA HIS A 276 7.57 -1.36 8.54
C HIS A 276 6.97 -0.02 8.09
N SER A 277 6.00 -0.03 7.18
CA SER A 277 5.37 1.17 6.65
C SER A 277 4.08 1.51 7.42
N GLU A 278 3.79 2.80 7.52
CA GLU A 278 2.58 3.34 8.14
C GLU A 278 1.76 4.07 7.07
N LEU A 279 0.79 3.37 6.49
CA LEU A 279 0.02 3.88 5.36
C LEU A 279 -1.43 4.16 5.78
N ASN A 280 -1.90 5.40 5.59
CA ASN A 280 -3.28 5.76 5.83
C ASN A 280 -4.21 4.97 4.89
N SER A 281 -3.94 5.02 3.59
CA SER A 281 -4.69 4.25 2.59
C SER A 281 -3.77 3.61 1.57
N LEU A 282 -3.94 2.30 1.37
CA LEU A 282 -3.33 1.55 0.27
C LEU A 282 -4.42 0.88 -0.55
N ASP A 283 -4.49 1.22 -1.83
CA ASP A 283 -5.42 0.61 -2.80
C ASP A 283 -4.64 -0.10 -3.90
N ILE A 284 -4.87 -1.40 -4.07
CA ILE A 284 -4.24 -2.22 -5.10
C ILE A 284 -5.37 -2.82 -5.96
N ASP A 285 -5.41 -2.42 -7.22
CA ASP A 285 -6.47 -2.76 -8.16
C ASP A 285 -5.89 -3.38 -9.44
N ASN A 286 -6.39 -4.55 -9.81
CA ASN A 286 -5.98 -5.30 -11.00
C ASN A 286 -4.45 -5.48 -11.12
N CYS A 287 -3.79 -5.87 -10.02
CA CYS A 287 -2.33 -6.03 -9.98
C CYS A 287 -1.91 -7.49 -9.83
N ILE A 288 -0.73 -7.81 -10.39
CA ILE A 288 -0.15 -9.15 -10.33
C ILE A 288 1.18 -9.11 -9.56
N PHE A 289 1.31 -9.97 -8.55
CA PHE A 289 2.55 -10.24 -7.83
C PHE A 289 3.05 -11.63 -8.18
N GLU A 290 4.04 -11.72 -9.07
CA GLU A 290 4.50 -13.01 -9.59
C GLU A 290 5.32 -13.81 -8.56
N LYS A 291 6.14 -13.14 -7.78
CA LYS A 291 6.99 -13.74 -6.73
C LYS A 291 6.49 -13.37 -5.34
N SER A 292 7.28 -13.65 -4.34
CA SER A 292 6.91 -13.38 -2.96
C SER A 292 6.72 -11.89 -2.69
N SER A 293 5.75 -11.58 -1.82
CA SER A 293 5.50 -10.23 -1.36
C SER A 293 5.38 -10.19 0.17
N SER A 294 5.67 -9.04 0.78
CA SER A 294 5.65 -8.90 2.22
C SER A 294 5.03 -7.57 2.66
N PHE A 295 4.02 -7.70 3.51
CA PHE A 295 3.35 -6.61 4.23
C PHE A 295 3.61 -6.73 5.75
N THR A 296 4.68 -7.41 6.13
CA THR A 296 5.01 -7.69 7.53
C THR A 296 5.22 -6.39 8.33
N GLU A 297 4.67 -6.33 9.54
CA GLU A 297 4.77 -5.19 10.46
C GLU A 297 4.31 -3.85 9.82
N THR A 298 3.34 -3.91 8.93
CA THR A 298 2.78 -2.73 8.25
C THR A 298 1.45 -2.33 8.90
N THR A 299 1.26 -1.04 9.11
CA THR A 299 0.02 -0.49 9.66
C THR A 299 -0.73 0.26 8.56
N PHE A 300 -2.02 -0.02 8.44
CA PHE A 300 -2.94 0.66 7.53
C PHE A 300 -4.13 1.24 8.30
N ASN A 301 -4.65 2.39 7.90
CA ASN A 301 -6.00 2.77 8.27
C ASN A 301 -7.00 2.07 7.33
N LYS A 302 -6.77 2.20 6.01
CA LYS A 302 -7.56 1.54 4.97
C LYS A 302 -6.68 0.68 4.09
N LEU A 303 -7.16 -0.53 3.77
CA LEU A 303 -6.49 -1.43 2.84
C LEU A 303 -7.54 -2.00 1.89
N ARG A 304 -7.30 -1.89 0.59
CA ARG A 304 -8.18 -2.43 -0.44
C ARG A 304 -7.40 -3.30 -1.41
N PHE A 305 -7.91 -4.51 -1.64
CA PHE A 305 -7.48 -5.39 -2.71
C PHE A 305 -8.67 -5.66 -3.63
N SER A 306 -8.55 -5.25 -4.90
CA SER A 306 -9.52 -5.48 -5.95
C SER A 306 -8.81 -6.19 -7.09
N GLU A 307 -9.27 -7.37 -7.46
CA GLU A 307 -8.73 -8.18 -8.56
C GLU A 307 -7.20 -8.42 -8.49
N VAL A 308 -6.66 -8.51 -7.26
CA VAL A 308 -5.23 -8.73 -7.03
C VAL A 308 -4.90 -10.21 -7.12
N ASN A 309 -3.85 -10.55 -7.86
CA ASN A 309 -3.37 -11.91 -8.02
C ASN A 309 -1.98 -12.11 -7.40
N PHE A 310 -1.92 -12.84 -6.28
CA PHE A 310 -0.68 -13.25 -5.64
C PHE A 310 -0.29 -14.65 -6.10
N LEU A 311 0.67 -14.74 -7.05
CA LEU A 311 1.17 -16.03 -7.56
C LEU A 311 2.22 -16.63 -6.61
N GLY A 312 3.04 -15.79 -5.99
CA GLY A 312 3.99 -16.20 -4.95
C GLY A 312 3.40 -16.21 -3.55
N LYS A 313 4.23 -16.53 -2.55
CA LYS A 313 3.83 -16.43 -1.12
C LYS A 313 3.77 -14.98 -0.69
N THR A 314 2.68 -14.61 -0.04
CA THR A 314 2.50 -13.26 0.52
C THR A 314 2.45 -13.32 2.04
N TYR A 315 3.30 -12.54 2.68
CA TYR A 315 3.45 -12.50 4.14
C TYR A 315 2.71 -11.29 4.70
N PHE A 316 1.75 -11.55 5.60
CA PHE A 316 0.95 -10.56 6.32
C PHE A 316 1.15 -10.66 7.84
N ASP A 317 2.36 -11.05 8.26
CA ASP A 317 2.65 -11.23 9.68
C ASP A 317 2.62 -9.87 10.39
N ASP A 318 1.96 -9.82 11.56
CA ASP A 318 1.83 -8.62 12.40
C ASP A 318 1.23 -7.39 11.70
N ILE A 319 0.46 -7.59 10.62
CA ILE A 319 -0.28 -6.51 9.95
C ILE A 319 -1.35 -5.92 10.87
N LYS A 320 -1.47 -4.59 10.87
CA LYS A 320 -2.52 -3.85 11.58
C LYS A 320 -3.38 -3.08 10.59
N ILE A 321 -4.70 -3.19 10.72
CA ILE A 321 -5.66 -2.42 9.92
C ILE A 321 -6.60 -1.72 10.91
N ASN A 322 -6.44 -0.41 11.09
CA ASN A 322 -7.13 0.35 12.13
C ASN A 322 -8.65 0.39 11.89
N ASP A 323 -9.11 0.56 10.65
CA ASP A 323 -10.53 0.52 10.31
C ASP A 323 -11.18 -0.83 10.66
N VAL A 324 -10.42 -1.91 10.56
CA VAL A 324 -10.89 -3.24 10.94
C VAL A 324 -10.90 -3.41 12.46
N ALA A 325 -9.86 -2.93 13.15
CA ALA A 325 -9.78 -2.98 14.61
C ALA A 325 -10.90 -2.16 15.28
N ASN A 326 -11.27 -1.02 14.69
CA ASN A 326 -12.32 -0.13 15.18
C ASN A 326 -13.74 -0.46 14.65
N GLU A 327 -13.89 -1.57 13.91
CA GLU A 327 -15.14 -1.99 13.27
C GLU A 327 -15.76 -0.97 12.29
N SER A 328 -15.05 0.09 11.91
CA SER A 328 -15.52 1.09 10.95
C SER A 328 -15.78 0.50 9.56
N TYR A 329 -15.05 -0.56 9.19
CA TYR A 329 -15.26 -1.33 7.96
C TYR A 329 -16.67 -1.94 7.84
N LEU A 330 -17.39 -2.11 8.93
CA LEU A 330 -18.76 -2.63 8.93
C LEU A 330 -19.82 -1.59 8.53
N ILE A 331 -19.44 -0.32 8.45
CA ILE A 331 -20.37 0.79 8.16
C ILE A 331 -20.40 1.04 6.65
N ASN A 332 -19.24 1.20 6.03
CA ASN A 332 -19.08 1.55 4.62
C ASN A 332 -18.35 0.47 3.84
N ASN A 333 -18.74 0.26 2.58
CA ASN A 333 -18.04 -0.60 1.61
C ASN A 333 -17.79 -2.05 2.09
N VAL A 334 -18.73 -2.60 2.86
CA VAL A 334 -18.64 -3.94 3.48
C VAL A 334 -18.27 -5.05 2.48
N THR A 335 -18.76 -4.96 1.24
CA THR A 335 -18.48 -5.95 0.20
C THR A 335 -17.01 -5.93 -0.24
N GLU A 336 -16.42 -4.74 -0.36
CA GLU A 336 -15.01 -4.56 -0.71
C GLU A 336 -14.12 -5.06 0.43
N TRP A 337 -14.44 -4.67 1.66
CA TRP A 337 -13.74 -5.16 2.85
C TRP A 337 -13.78 -6.68 2.95
N LYS A 338 -14.93 -7.29 2.73
CA LYS A 338 -15.06 -8.75 2.73
C LYS A 338 -14.09 -9.40 1.72
N ARG A 339 -13.94 -8.82 0.51
CA ARG A 339 -13.00 -9.33 -0.51
C ARG A 339 -11.56 -9.21 -0.03
N THR A 340 -11.16 -8.03 0.43
CA THR A 340 -9.81 -7.77 0.97
C THR A 340 -9.45 -8.72 2.11
N LEU A 341 -10.34 -8.85 3.11
CA LEU A 341 -10.13 -9.73 4.26
C LEU A 341 -10.04 -11.21 3.86
N ARG A 342 -10.82 -11.61 2.84
CA ARG A 342 -10.75 -12.96 2.28
C ARG A 342 -9.41 -13.22 1.61
N THR A 343 -8.91 -12.28 0.82
CA THR A 343 -7.60 -12.37 0.16
C THR A 343 -6.48 -12.52 1.20
N ILE A 344 -6.44 -11.66 2.22
CA ILE A 344 -5.45 -11.75 3.30
C ILE A 344 -5.53 -13.11 4.01
N LYS A 345 -6.73 -13.55 4.35
CA LYS A 345 -6.94 -14.85 5.01
C LYS A 345 -6.43 -16.01 4.16
N GLN A 346 -6.65 -15.99 2.84
CA GLN A 346 -6.17 -17.03 1.94
C GLN A 346 -4.64 -17.07 1.87
N GLU A 347 -3.98 -15.92 1.83
CA GLU A 347 -2.53 -15.85 1.84
C GLU A 347 -1.93 -16.31 3.18
N LEU A 348 -2.54 -15.92 4.31
CA LEU A 348 -2.16 -16.42 5.63
C LEU A 348 -2.31 -17.95 5.76
N GLN A 349 -3.27 -18.54 5.04
CA GLN A 349 -3.40 -19.99 4.97
C GLN A 349 -2.26 -20.63 4.16
N LYS A 350 -1.84 -20.01 3.04
CA LYS A 350 -0.72 -20.48 2.22
C LYS A 350 0.63 -20.41 2.96
N THR A 351 0.79 -19.42 3.86
CA THR A 351 2.00 -19.25 4.69
C THR A 351 1.94 -20.00 6.02
N GLU A 352 0.85 -20.74 6.28
CA GLU A 352 0.61 -21.50 7.51
C GLU A 352 0.55 -20.66 8.80
N ASN A 353 0.36 -19.35 8.71
CA ASN A 353 0.14 -18.47 9.86
C ASN A 353 -1.28 -18.64 10.41
N LYS A 354 -1.46 -19.66 11.25
CA LYS A 354 -2.77 -20.04 11.83
C LYS A 354 -3.34 -19.01 12.79
N ILE A 355 -2.48 -18.24 13.47
CA ILE A 355 -2.89 -17.24 14.48
C ILE A 355 -3.60 -16.08 13.77
N ASP A 356 -2.92 -15.45 12.82
CA ASP A 356 -3.50 -14.35 12.08
C ASP A 356 -4.62 -14.80 11.16
N TYR A 357 -4.52 -15.98 10.56
CA TYR A 357 -5.64 -16.60 9.84
C TYR A 357 -6.92 -16.63 10.69
N GLY A 358 -6.82 -17.05 11.97
CA GLY A 358 -7.97 -17.05 12.89
C GLY A 358 -8.55 -15.65 13.09
N ARG A 359 -7.70 -14.64 13.28
CA ARG A 359 -8.10 -13.23 13.43
C ARG A 359 -8.83 -12.71 12.19
N PHE A 360 -8.25 -12.88 11.01
CA PHE A 360 -8.84 -12.42 9.74
C PHE A 360 -10.10 -13.20 9.34
N ARG A 361 -10.22 -14.46 9.78
CA ARG A 361 -11.46 -15.24 9.65
C ARG A 361 -12.63 -14.58 10.39
N VAL A 362 -12.41 -14.10 11.61
CA VAL A 362 -13.44 -13.39 12.40
C VAL A 362 -13.87 -12.12 11.67
N TYR A 363 -12.92 -11.34 11.20
CA TYR A 363 -13.20 -10.10 10.47
C TYR A 363 -14.00 -10.35 9.18
N GLU A 364 -13.61 -11.34 8.37
CA GLU A 364 -14.35 -11.70 7.15
C GLU A 364 -15.79 -12.13 7.47
N PHE A 365 -16.00 -12.98 8.49
CA PHE A 365 -17.34 -13.43 8.84
C PHE A 365 -18.21 -12.30 9.42
N ASN A 366 -17.63 -11.36 10.16
CA ASN A 366 -18.35 -10.17 10.62
C ASN A 366 -18.78 -9.30 9.42
N ALA A 367 -17.90 -9.07 8.45
CA ALA A 367 -18.23 -8.37 7.22
C ALA A 367 -19.34 -9.09 6.44
N TYR A 368 -19.22 -10.42 6.28
CA TYR A 368 -20.22 -11.22 5.58
C TYR A 368 -21.59 -11.17 6.30
N ARG A 369 -21.60 -11.30 7.63
CA ARG A 369 -22.83 -11.16 8.42
C ARG A 369 -23.48 -9.79 8.23
N ARG A 370 -22.69 -8.72 8.20
CA ARG A 370 -23.20 -7.36 7.98
C ARG A 370 -23.76 -7.19 6.57
N GLU A 371 -23.07 -7.69 5.56
CA GLU A 371 -23.54 -7.70 4.17
C GLU A 371 -24.92 -8.39 4.04
N LEU A 372 -25.05 -9.60 4.61
CA LEU A 372 -26.32 -10.34 4.60
C LEU A 372 -27.43 -9.57 5.34
N THR A 373 -27.08 -8.89 6.44
CA THR A 373 -28.04 -8.07 7.18
C THR A 373 -28.53 -6.88 6.35
N ASN A 374 -27.63 -6.25 5.60
CA ASN A 374 -27.96 -5.11 4.73
C ASN A 374 -28.78 -5.54 3.49
N ARG A 375 -28.58 -6.76 3.00
CA ARG A 375 -29.37 -7.33 1.88
C ARG A 375 -30.78 -7.74 2.27
N LYS A 376 -31.07 -7.89 3.57
CA LYS A 376 -32.40 -8.31 4.02
C LYS A 376 -33.39 -7.14 3.84
N PRO A 377 -34.51 -7.34 3.09
CA PRO A 377 -35.50 -6.29 2.90
C PRO A 377 -36.05 -5.81 4.23
N LYS A 378 -36.10 -4.50 4.40
CA LYS A 378 -36.64 -3.84 5.62
C LYS A 378 -38.17 -3.95 5.73
N ASP A 379 -38.87 -4.12 4.62
CA ASP A 379 -40.31 -4.15 4.56
C ASP A 379 -40.88 -5.55 4.82
N LYS A 380 -41.54 -5.70 5.94
CA LYS A 380 -42.14 -6.95 6.38
C LYS A 380 -43.48 -7.28 5.69
N ILE A 381 -44.04 -6.38 4.86
CA ILE A 381 -45.49 -6.41 4.56
C ILE A 381 -45.86 -7.23 3.32
N PHE A 382 -45.01 -7.56 2.39
CA PHE A 382 -45.37 -8.26 1.15
C PHE A 382 -44.36 -9.26 0.59
N CYS A 383 -43.55 -9.90 1.41
CA CYS A 383 -42.70 -10.96 0.87
C CYS A 383 -43.40 -12.30 0.91
N LYS A 384 -44.03 -12.71 -0.21
CA LYS A 384 -44.14 -14.13 -0.54
C LYS A 384 -42.78 -14.75 -0.16
N ALA A 385 -42.81 -15.82 0.64
CA ALA A 385 -41.59 -16.50 1.12
C ALA A 385 -40.69 -16.90 -0.06
N ASN A 386 -39.86 -15.99 -0.48
CA ASN A 386 -38.92 -16.22 -1.57
C ASN A 386 -37.87 -17.18 -1.03
N ARG A 387 -37.57 -18.24 -1.75
CA ARG A 387 -36.62 -19.30 -1.38
C ARG A 387 -35.24 -18.70 -1.01
N GLU A 388 -34.91 -17.58 -1.59
CA GLU A 388 -33.71 -16.81 -1.35
C GLU A 388 -33.68 -16.14 0.04
N ASN A 389 -34.79 -15.51 0.48
CA ASN A 389 -34.93 -14.91 1.80
C ASN A 389 -34.83 -15.94 2.93
N ASN A 390 -35.31 -17.17 2.68
CA ASN A 390 -35.19 -18.26 3.64
C ASN A 390 -33.75 -18.76 3.76
N ARG A 391 -32.99 -18.76 2.65
CA ARG A 391 -31.57 -19.11 2.64
C ARG A 391 -30.76 -18.05 3.40
N LEU A 392 -30.95 -16.77 3.09
CA LEU A 392 -30.30 -15.64 3.79
C LEU A 392 -30.57 -15.66 5.31
N SER A 393 -31.80 -15.97 5.71
CA SER A 393 -32.16 -16.05 7.13
C SER A 393 -31.48 -17.21 7.85
N ARG A 394 -31.34 -18.38 7.19
CA ARG A 394 -30.62 -19.54 7.74
C ARG A 394 -29.13 -19.26 7.87
N ASP A 395 -28.50 -18.68 6.84
CA ASP A 395 -27.10 -18.33 6.87
C ASP A 395 -26.80 -17.29 7.97
N LEU A 396 -27.64 -16.28 8.13
CA LEU A 396 -27.55 -15.32 9.23
C LEU A 396 -27.71 -15.96 10.60
N PHE A 397 -28.63 -16.93 10.74
CA PHE A 397 -28.82 -17.64 12.00
C PHE A 397 -27.57 -18.45 12.37
N ILE A 398 -27.00 -19.20 11.42
CA ILE A 398 -25.78 -20.00 11.63
C ILE A 398 -24.60 -19.08 12.01
N LEU A 399 -24.41 -17.96 11.30
CA LEU A 399 -23.34 -17.01 11.59
C LEU A 399 -23.50 -16.37 12.97
N ARG A 400 -24.73 -16.02 13.38
CA ARG A 400 -25.01 -15.48 14.71
C ARG A 400 -24.73 -16.50 15.80
N LEU A 401 -25.16 -17.73 15.58
CA LEU A 401 -24.93 -18.83 16.54
C LEU A 401 -23.43 -19.11 16.70
N SER A 402 -22.69 -19.26 15.61
CA SER A 402 -21.25 -19.51 15.65
C SER A 402 -20.49 -18.34 16.31
N ASN A 403 -20.91 -17.09 16.06
CA ASN A 403 -20.33 -15.93 16.73
C ASN A 403 -20.64 -15.93 18.24
N LEU A 404 -21.86 -16.26 18.63
CA LEU A 404 -22.28 -16.32 20.02
C LEU A 404 -21.51 -17.39 20.80
N VAL A 405 -21.37 -18.58 20.22
CA VAL A 405 -20.80 -19.74 20.89
C VAL A 405 -19.28 -19.66 21.00
N SER A 406 -18.59 -19.30 19.91
CA SER A 406 -17.13 -19.49 19.81
C SER A 406 -16.39 -18.37 19.12
N GLU A 407 -17.09 -17.28 18.76
CA GLU A 407 -16.51 -16.24 17.89
C GLU A 407 -15.94 -16.85 16.59
N TYR A 408 -16.78 -17.62 15.92
CA TYR A 408 -16.44 -18.37 14.68
C TYR A 408 -15.32 -19.40 14.87
N GLY A 409 -15.27 -20.09 16.02
CA GLY A 409 -14.26 -21.10 16.32
C GLY A 409 -12.88 -20.56 16.67
N THR A 410 -12.78 -19.34 17.17
CA THR A 410 -11.49 -18.73 17.56
C THR A 410 -11.34 -18.55 19.06
N ASN A 411 -12.43 -18.51 19.83
CA ASN A 411 -12.43 -18.27 21.27
C ASN A 411 -12.85 -19.53 22.05
N TRP A 412 -11.87 -20.32 22.49
CA TRP A 412 -12.13 -21.55 23.22
C TRP A 412 -12.80 -21.33 24.59
N LYS A 413 -12.45 -20.23 25.30
CA LYS A 413 -13.04 -19.93 26.61
C LYS A 413 -14.53 -19.71 26.48
N ARG A 414 -14.94 -18.96 25.46
CA ARG A 414 -16.36 -18.66 25.19
C ARG A 414 -17.12 -19.93 24.81
N ALA A 415 -16.53 -20.78 23.96
CA ALA A 415 -17.12 -22.06 23.59
C ALA A 415 -17.26 -23.00 24.78
N PHE A 416 -16.26 -23.10 25.62
CA PHE A 416 -16.26 -23.91 26.83
C PHE A 416 -17.32 -23.44 27.85
N LEU A 417 -17.33 -22.14 28.13
CA LEU A 417 -18.34 -21.56 29.06
C LEU A 417 -19.76 -21.74 28.54
N PHE A 418 -19.99 -21.57 27.24
CA PHE A 418 -21.28 -21.84 26.61
C PHE A 418 -21.70 -23.30 26.80
N THR A 419 -20.79 -24.25 26.55
CA THR A 419 -21.03 -25.68 26.71
C THR A 419 -21.41 -26.03 28.14
N LEU A 420 -20.61 -25.53 29.12
CA LEU A 420 -20.87 -25.77 30.54
C LEU A 420 -22.20 -25.16 30.98
N SER A 421 -22.47 -23.90 30.63
CA SER A 421 -23.71 -23.21 31.04
C SER A 421 -24.93 -23.90 30.46
N PHE A 422 -24.87 -24.22 29.16
CA PHE A 422 -25.99 -24.88 28.47
C PHE A 422 -26.21 -26.31 28.97
N GLY A 423 -25.11 -27.03 29.22
CA GLY A 423 -25.18 -28.37 29.82
C GLY A 423 -25.77 -28.36 31.22
N PHE A 424 -25.38 -27.41 32.07
CA PHE A 424 -25.90 -27.24 33.41
C PHE A 424 -27.42 -26.91 33.42
N ILE A 425 -27.81 -25.88 32.62
CA ILE A 425 -29.20 -25.46 32.51
C ILE A 425 -30.05 -26.59 31.92
N GLY A 426 -29.56 -27.25 30.87
CA GLY A 426 -30.25 -28.37 30.26
C GLY A 426 -30.45 -29.55 31.21
N TYR A 427 -29.38 -29.93 31.94
CA TYR A 427 -29.45 -31.02 32.93
C TYR A 427 -30.40 -30.67 34.07
N PHE A 428 -30.31 -29.45 34.63
CA PHE A 428 -31.25 -28.97 35.67
C PHE A 428 -32.69 -29.02 35.21
N GLY A 429 -32.98 -28.50 34.00
CA GLY A 429 -34.32 -28.52 33.41
C GLY A 429 -34.90 -29.94 33.26
N ILE A 430 -34.04 -30.87 32.79
CA ILE A 430 -34.38 -32.30 32.63
C ILE A 430 -34.68 -32.91 34.02
N THR A 431 -33.85 -32.64 35.05
CA THR A 431 -34.05 -33.17 36.41
C THR A 431 -35.36 -32.67 37.01
N VAL A 432 -35.73 -31.38 36.77
CA VAL A 432 -37.02 -30.84 37.20
C VAL A 432 -38.21 -31.54 36.49
N ILE A 433 -38.12 -31.79 35.20
CA ILE A 433 -39.15 -32.53 34.46
C ILE A 433 -39.28 -33.97 34.96
N GLU A 434 -38.14 -34.65 35.21
CA GLU A 434 -38.13 -35.99 35.78
C GLU A 434 -38.78 -36.06 37.15
N SER A 435 -38.51 -35.09 38.05
CA SER A 435 -39.08 -35.07 39.41
C SER A 435 -40.60 -34.88 39.37
N GLN A 436 -41.12 -34.05 38.45
CA GLN A 436 -42.58 -33.87 38.28
C GLN A 436 -43.27 -35.12 37.70
N LEU A 437 -42.60 -35.85 36.82
CA LEU A 437 -43.12 -37.07 36.24
C LEU A 437 -43.15 -38.26 37.19
N THR A 438 -42.14 -38.38 38.09
CA THR A 438 -42.04 -39.50 39.03
C THR A 438 -42.78 -39.27 40.33
N LYS A 439 -43.35 -38.11 40.59
CA LYS A 439 -43.99 -37.70 41.86
C LYS A 439 -43.08 -37.94 43.10
N ASN A 440 -41.78 -38.09 42.90
CA ASN A 440 -40.85 -38.17 43.98
C ASN A 440 -40.58 -36.77 44.53
N GLU A 441 -40.64 -36.59 45.82
CA GLU A 441 -40.08 -35.41 46.49
C GLU A 441 -38.63 -35.26 46.05
N LEU A 442 -38.22 -34.05 45.66
CA LEU A 442 -36.86 -33.69 45.29
C LEU A 442 -35.95 -33.91 46.53
N SER A 443 -35.57 -35.16 46.82
CA SER A 443 -34.45 -35.43 47.71
C SER A 443 -33.18 -35.06 46.92
N PHE A 444 -32.70 -33.81 47.15
CA PHE A 444 -31.53 -33.30 46.45
C PHE A 444 -30.28 -33.96 47.04
N ASP A 445 -29.96 -35.16 46.53
CA ASP A 445 -28.64 -35.75 46.79
C ASP A 445 -27.61 -35.14 45.85
N ILE A 446 -26.76 -34.30 46.41
CA ILE A 446 -25.74 -33.54 45.67
C ILE A 446 -24.83 -34.50 44.88
N ASN A 447 -24.45 -35.65 45.44
CA ASN A 447 -23.58 -36.60 44.75
C ASN A 447 -24.22 -37.22 43.54
N SER A 448 -25.50 -37.62 43.66
CA SER A 448 -26.29 -38.14 42.51
C SER A 448 -26.51 -37.08 41.42
N PHE A 449 -26.69 -35.81 41.84
CA PHE A 449 -26.85 -34.70 40.93
C PHE A 449 -25.54 -34.45 40.12
N ILE A 450 -24.42 -34.36 40.83
CA ILE A 450 -23.10 -34.15 40.21
C ILE A 450 -22.73 -35.30 39.26
N ASN A 451 -22.87 -36.52 39.68
CA ASN A 451 -22.59 -37.69 38.83
C ASN A 451 -23.49 -37.74 37.59
N GLY A 452 -24.75 -37.38 37.76
CA GLY A 452 -25.71 -37.29 36.65
C GLY A 452 -25.37 -36.19 35.68
N MET A 453 -24.90 -35.06 36.18
CA MET A 453 -24.44 -33.93 35.36
C MET A 453 -23.22 -34.33 34.51
N PHE A 454 -22.20 -34.98 35.11
CA PHE A 454 -21.05 -35.46 34.35
C PHE A 454 -21.44 -36.47 33.26
N ASN A 455 -22.31 -37.42 33.56
CA ASN A 455 -22.85 -38.37 32.57
C ASN A 455 -23.64 -37.67 31.48
N PHE A 456 -24.33 -36.54 31.79
CA PHE A 456 -25.04 -35.76 30.80
C PHE A 456 -24.11 -35.08 29.82
N PHE A 457 -22.88 -34.73 30.18
CA PHE A 457 -21.89 -34.21 29.25
C PHE A 457 -21.29 -35.28 28.33
N ILE A 458 -21.43 -36.56 28.62
CA ILE A 458 -21.03 -37.65 27.72
C ILE A 458 -22.04 -37.69 26.56
N VAL A 459 -21.64 -37.15 25.40
CA VAL A 459 -22.53 -36.96 24.24
C VAL A 459 -23.07 -38.29 23.70
N THR A 460 -22.30 -39.36 23.79
CA THR A 460 -22.65 -40.67 23.29
C THR A 460 -23.59 -41.45 24.22
N ASP A 461 -23.79 -41.00 25.45
CA ASP A 461 -24.72 -41.65 26.38
C ASP A 461 -26.14 -41.13 26.19
N PHE A 462 -26.99 -41.88 25.50
CA PHE A 462 -28.41 -41.57 25.29
C PHE A 462 -29.32 -42.30 26.28
N LYS A 463 -28.77 -42.95 27.34
CA LYS A 463 -29.62 -43.61 28.33
C LYS A 463 -30.39 -42.53 29.11
N SER A 464 -31.72 -42.55 28.90
CA SER A 464 -32.64 -41.75 29.70
C SER A 464 -32.82 -42.43 31.06
N ARG A 465 -32.75 -41.61 32.14
CA ARG A 465 -33.03 -42.13 33.48
C ARG A 465 -34.50 -42.48 33.71
N LEU A 466 -35.38 -41.94 32.88
CA LEU A 466 -36.81 -42.26 32.94
C LEU A 466 -37.02 -43.70 32.46
N ASN A 467 -37.34 -44.55 33.45
CA ASN A 467 -37.84 -45.90 33.16
C ASN A 467 -39.33 -45.75 32.75
N LEU A 468 -39.57 -45.72 31.45
CA LEU A 468 -40.89 -45.45 30.86
C LEU A 468 -41.94 -46.49 31.30
N GLU A 469 -41.50 -47.72 31.64
CA GLU A 469 -42.41 -48.78 32.10
C GLU A 469 -43.13 -48.45 33.44
N VAL A 470 -42.48 -47.64 34.31
CA VAL A 470 -43.05 -47.25 35.59
C VAL A 470 -44.02 -46.08 35.45
N ALA A 471 -43.80 -45.21 34.46
CA ALA A 471 -44.59 -44.00 34.21
C ALA A 471 -45.96 -44.32 33.53
N PHE A 472 -46.08 -45.47 32.89
CA PHE A 472 -47.26 -45.81 32.07
C PHE A 472 -48.46 -46.39 32.81
N LYS A 473 -48.39 -46.50 34.17
CA LYS A 473 -49.43 -47.24 34.93
C LYS A 473 -50.76 -46.51 35.10
N ASN A 474 -50.88 -45.18 34.87
CA ASN A 474 -52.10 -44.45 35.30
C ASN A 474 -52.75 -43.48 34.33
N ASN A 475 -52.26 -43.20 33.14
CA ASN A 475 -52.99 -42.40 32.10
C ASN A 475 -52.18 -42.37 30.79
N TYR A 476 -52.50 -43.24 29.87
CA TYR A 476 -51.64 -43.54 28.72
C TYR A 476 -51.37 -42.41 27.72
N CYS A 477 -52.34 -41.53 27.45
CA CYS A 477 -52.16 -40.61 26.33
C CYS A 477 -51.37 -39.34 26.68
N PHE A 478 -51.60 -38.77 27.84
CA PHE A 478 -50.95 -37.54 28.30
C PHE A 478 -49.47 -37.77 28.67
N PHE A 479 -49.20 -38.92 29.30
CA PHE A 479 -47.81 -39.32 29.62
C PHE A 479 -46.99 -39.66 28.39
N LEU A 480 -47.58 -40.25 27.34
CA LEU A 480 -46.89 -40.48 26.08
C LEU A 480 -46.40 -39.19 25.41
N ILE A 481 -47.23 -38.17 25.41
CA ILE A 481 -46.93 -36.85 24.86
C ILE A 481 -45.76 -36.19 25.63
N ILE A 482 -45.82 -36.19 26.96
CA ILE A 482 -44.78 -35.60 27.81
C ILE A 482 -43.45 -36.41 27.65
N ALA A 483 -43.50 -37.73 27.66
CA ALA A 483 -42.31 -38.56 27.47
C ALA A 483 -41.69 -38.38 26.08
N PHE A 484 -42.50 -38.13 25.04
CA PHE A 484 -42.01 -37.80 23.71
C PHE A 484 -41.30 -36.43 23.70
N PHE A 485 -41.91 -35.39 24.27
CA PHE A 485 -41.30 -34.08 24.39
C PHE A 485 -40.03 -34.10 25.26
N TYR A 486 -40.03 -34.85 26.37
CA TYR A 486 -38.86 -35.04 27.19
C TYR A 486 -37.66 -35.61 26.38
N ARG A 487 -37.91 -36.67 25.57
CA ARG A 487 -36.86 -37.27 24.70
C ARG A 487 -36.35 -36.29 23.66
N ILE A 488 -37.23 -35.47 23.07
CA ILE A 488 -36.83 -34.44 22.11
C ILE A 488 -35.96 -33.39 22.78
N ILE A 489 -36.35 -32.87 23.97
CA ILE A 489 -35.56 -31.90 24.73
C ILE A 489 -34.20 -32.48 25.10
N PHE A 490 -34.18 -33.74 25.60
CA PHE A 490 -32.95 -34.44 25.94
C PHE A 490 -32.00 -34.55 24.74
N ALA A 491 -32.50 -35.01 23.60
CA ALA A 491 -31.73 -35.14 22.37
C ALA A 491 -31.24 -33.77 21.88
N PHE A 492 -32.05 -32.73 21.95
CA PHE A 492 -31.69 -31.37 21.56
C PHE A 492 -30.59 -30.80 22.46
N CYS A 493 -30.64 -31.00 23.79
CA CYS A 493 -29.55 -30.61 24.70
C CYS A 493 -28.26 -31.32 24.38
N LYS A 494 -28.29 -32.63 24.06
CA LYS A 494 -27.10 -33.39 23.66
C LYS A 494 -26.48 -32.88 22.37
N ILE A 495 -27.29 -32.50 21.36
CA ILE A 495 -26.82 -31.89 20.10
C ILE A 495 -26.10 -30.56 20.38
N ILE A 496 -26.65 -29.71 21.26
CA ILE A 496 -26.04 -28.40 21.58
C ILE A 496 -24.72 -28.60 22.35
N ILE A 497 -24.67 -29.55 23.30
CA ILE A 497 -23.42 -29.88 24.02
C ILE A 497 -22.38 -30.41 23.01
N ALA A 498 -22.76 -31.32 22.11
CA ALA A 498 -21.88 -31.82 21.07
C ALA A 498 -21.31 -30.70 20.19
N PHE A 499 -22.15 -29.76 19.78
CA PHE A 499 -21.75 -28.61 19.04
C PHE A 499 -20.77 -27.71 19.83
N GLY A 500 -21.05 -27.44 21.09
CA GLY A 500 -20.16 -26.65 21.96
C GLY A 500 -18.78 -27.31 22.17
N ILE A 501 -18.75 -28.65 22.36
CA ILE A 501 -17.50 -29.42 22.45
C ILE A 501 -16.74 -29.32 21.12
N TYR A 502 -17.42 -29.51 19.99
CA TYR A 502 -16.79 -29.36 18.67
C TYR A 502 -16.14 -28.00 18.47
N GLU A 503 -16.88 -26.92 18.78
CA GLU A 503 -16.37 -25.53 18.68
C GLU A 503 -15.18 -25.28 19.62
N THR A 504 -15.19 -25.90 20.83
CA THR A 504 -14.08 -25.83 21.78
C THR A 504 -12.82 -26.50 21.17
N VAL A 505 -12.97 -27.74 20.67
CA VAL A 505 -11.86 -28.48 20.02
C VAL A 505 -11.35 -27.73 18.78
N GLN A 506 -12.25 -27.17 17.98
CA GLN A 506 -11.88 -26.39 16.79
C GLN A 506 -11.05 -25.16 17.18
N SER A 507 -11.40 -24.49 18.28
CA SER A 507 -10.66 -23.32 18.76
C SER A 507 -9.24 -23.66 19.24
N PHE A 508 -9.00 -24.88 19.73
CA PHE A 508 -7.66 -25.35 20.10
C PHE A 508 -6.80 -25.73 18.87
N ARG A 509 -7.40 -26.09 17.74
CA ARG A 509 -6.63 -26.47 16.53
C ARG A 509 -5.73 -25.36 16.01
N LYS A 510 -6.04 -24.08 16.31
CA LYS A 510 -5.18 -22.95 15.92
C LYS A 510 -3.79 -22.98 16.59
N PHE A 511 -3.64 -23.70 17.72
CA PHE A 511 -2.38 -23.84 18.44
C PHE A 511 -1.64 -25.14 18.11
N LYS A 512 -2.20 -26.03 17.29
CA LYS A 512 -1.49 -27.22 16.80
C LYS A 512 -0.52 -26.81 15.69
N VAL A 513 0.76 -26.88 15.99
CA VAL A 513 1.87 -26.80 15.02
C VAL A 513 1.89 -28.05 14.18
#